data_a3391ff47837fd35ea99022927baa5bd
#
_entry.id   a3391ff47837fd35ea99022927baa5bd
#
_cell.length_a   1.000
_cell.length_b   1.000
_cell.length_c   1.000
_cell.angle_alpha   90.00
_cell.angle_beta   90.00
_cell.angle_gamma   90.00
#
_symmetry.space_group_name_H-M   'P 1'
#
loop_
_entity.id
_entity.type
_entity.pdbx_description
1 polymer ?
#
loop_
_entity_poly.entity_id
_entity_poly.type
_entity_poly.pdbx_seq_one_letter_code
_entity_poly.pdbx_strand_id
1 'polypeptide(L)'
;WKVVYAPAVVLVMWAFMAGLDFVGYNDWLGQFIEGDGIQESVKLLQETTDPTVFILMGVVACIGAPLAEEVVFRGYIYTMVKRMAGLPLAVILSGVLFGAVHMNLVALLPLTVLGIILALSYEYTGSLWAPIAIHFCFNAATVAIQTLLKFNPEWIEEIEKNAGFIPLW
;
A
#
# COMPACT_ATOMS: atom_id res chain seq x y z
N TRP A 1 15.47 13.19 10.54
CA TRP A 1 14.99 12.52 11.77
C TRP A 1 13.44 12.41 11.80
N LYS A 2 12.70 13.26 11.09
CA LYS A 2 11.22 13.23 11.04
C LYS A 2 10.61 12.02 10.28
N VAL A 3 11.42 11.14 9.72
CA VAL A 3 10.96 9.92 9.01
C VAL A 3 11.33 8.61 9.73
N VAL A 4 11.90 8.72 10.92
CA VAL A 4 12.33 7.56 11.73
C VAL A 4 11.18 6.61 12.09
N TYR A 5 9.93 7.09 12.02
CA TYR A 5 8.73 6.31 12.29
C TYR A 5 8.20 5.51 11.08
N ALA A 6 8.83 5.63 9.89
CA ALA A 6 8.38 4.89 8.70
C ALA A 6 8.29 3.36 8.92
N PRO A 7 9.28 2.68 9.53
CA PRO A 7 9.16 1.25 9.82
C PRO A 7 7.99 0.91 10.76
N ALA A 8 7.72 1.78 11.73
CA ALA A 8 6.59 1.58 12.64
C ALA A 8 5.24 1.68 11.90
N VAL A 9 5.13 2.59 10.92
CA VAL A 9 3.93 2.68 10.08
C VAL A 9 3.74 1.39 9.27
N VAL A 10 4.80 0.81 8.71
CA VAL A 10 4.73 -0.47 8.00
C VAL A 10 4.17 -1.57 8.90
N LEU A 11 4.69 -1.69 10.12
CA LEU A 11 4.21 -2.69 11.08
C LEU A 11 2.74 -2.47 11.48
N VAL A 12 2.35 -1.21 11.69
CA VAL A 12 0.95 -0.85 12.00
C VAL A 12 0.03 -1.20 10.84
N MET A 13 0.44 -0.91 9.60
CA MET A 13 -0.35 -1.26 8.42
C MET A 13 -0.49 -2.77 8.25
N TRP A 14 0.57 -3.53 8.47
CA TRP A 14 0.48 -5.00 8.40
C TRP A 14 -0.39 -5.58 9.51
N ALA A 15 -0.27 -5.06 10.74
CA ALA A 15 -1.17 -5.45 11.83
C ALA A 15 -2.64 -5.10 11.53
N PHE A 16 -2.88 -3.95 10.90
CA PHE A 16 -4.21 -3.54 10.45
C PHE A 16 -4.77 -4.51 9.40
N MET A 17 -3.98 -4.85 8.38
CA MET A 17 -4.38 -5.79 7.33
C MET A 17 -4.65 -7.20 7.90
N ALA A 18 -3.78 -7.70 8.78
CA ALA A 18 -4.01 -8.96 9.48
C ALA A 18 -5.27 -8.92 10.35
N GLY A 19 -5.57 -7.77 10.97
CA GLY A 19 -6.81 -7.55 11.71
C GLY A 19 -8.06 -7.60 10.84
N LEU A 20 -8.00 -7.04 9.63
CA LEU A 20 -9.09 -7.11 8.65
C LEU A 20 -9.35 -8.55 8.22
N ASP A 21 -8.30 -9.32 7.99
CA ASP A 21 -8.40 -10.73 7.67
C ASP A 21 -9.00 -11.53 8.83
N PHE A 22 -8.50 -11.32 10.04
CA PHE A 22 -8.99 -11.97 11.26
C PHE A 22 -10.49 -11.75 11.50
N VAL A 23 -11.03 -10.58 11.15
CA VAL A 23 -12.47 -10.30 11.28
C VAL A 23 -13.30 -10.76 10.07
N GLY A 24 -12.68 -11.44 9.10
CA GLY A 24 -13.35 -11.98 7.92
C GLY A 24 -13.69 -10.93 6.86
N TYR A 25 -13.02 -9.77 6.86
CA TYR A 25 -13.26 -8.70 5.87
C TYR A 25 -13.01 -9.18 4.44
N ASN A 26 -11.91 -9.91 4.22
CA ASN A 26 -11.53 -10.42 2.91
C ASN A 26 -12.53 -11.49 2.41
N ASP A 27 -12.97 -12.39 3.28
CA ASP A 27 -13.98 -13.41 2.97
C ASP A 27 -15.34 -12.77 2.65
N TRP A 28 -15.71 -11.75 3.42
CA TRP A 28 -16.94 -11.00 3.16
C TRP A 28 -16.88 -10.28 1.83
N LEU A 29 -15.77 -9.62 1.53
CA LEU A 29 -15.58 -8.89 0.28
C LEU A 29 -15.52 -9.84 -0.93
N GLY A 30 -14.88 -11.00 -0.77
CA GLY A 30 -14.76 -12.05 -1.80
C GLY A 30 -16.10 -12.55 -2.34
N GLN A 31 -17.20 -12.37 -1.58
CA GLN A 31 -18.56 -12.70 -2.06
C GLN A 31 -19.05 -11.75 -3.16
N PHE A 32 -18.45 -10.59 -3.31
CA PHE A 32 -18.84 -9.54 -4.25
C PHE A 32 -17.82 -9.30 -5.37
N ILE A 33 -16.67 -9.98 -5.32
CA ILE A 33 -15.56 -9.77 -6.25
C ILE A 33 -15.35 -11.05 -7.06
N GLU A 34 -15.27 -10.92 -8.38
CA GLU A 34 -14.82 -11.99 -9.25
C GLU A 34 -13.30 -12.01 -9.31
N GLY A 35 -12.69 -13.16 -9.02
CA GLY A 35 -11.23 -13.36 -9.03
C GLY A 35 -10.60 -13.42 -7.63
N ASP A 36 -9.27 -13.37 -7.59
CA ASP A 36 -8.47 -13.56 -6.38
C ASP A 36 -8.23 -12.29 -5.54
N GLY A 37 -8.70 -11.14 -6.01
CA GLY A 37 -8.53 -9.85 -5.32
C GLY A 37 -7.09 -9.32 -5.31
N ILE A 38 -6.15 -9.96 -5.99
CA ILE A 38 -4.75 -9.53 -6.05
C ILE A 38 -4.60 -8.40 -7.09
N GLN A 39 -3.81 -7.39 -6.79
CA GLN A 39 -3.52 -6.31 -7.73
C GLN A 39 -2.77 -6.86 -8.96
N GLU A 40 -3.12 -6.34 -10.15
CA GLU A 40 -2.52 -6.76 -11.42
C GLU A 40 -0.99 -6.58 -11.44
N SER A 41 -0.50 -5.51 -10.83
CA SER A 41 0.95 -5.26 -10.70
C SER A 41 1.66 -6.31 -9.84
N VAL A 42 0.98 -6.82 -8.81
CA VAL A 42 1.51 -7.90 -7.95
C VAL A 42 1.54 -9.22 -8.70
N LYS A 43 0.46 -9.56 -9.42
CA LYS A 43 0.43 -10.76 -10.28
C LYS A 43 1.57 -10.74 -11.29
N LEU A 44 1.73 -9.64 -12.01
CA LEU A 44 2.79 -9.49 -12.99
C LEU A 44 4.18 -9.65 -12.36
N LEU A 45 4.40 -9.12 -11.15
CA LEU A 45 5.65 -9.31 -10.41
C LEU A 45 5.88 -10.78 -10.06
N GLN A 46 4.84 -11.49 -9.67
CA GLN A 46 4.94 -12.92 -9.33
C GLN A 46 5.12 -13.83 -10.53
N GLU A 47 4.45 -13.53 -11.64
CA GLU A 47 4.44 -14.39 -12.84
C GLU A 47 5.67 -14.15 -13.75
N THR A 48 6.25 -12.93 -13.74
CA THR A 48 7.37 -12.67 -14.64
C THR A 48 8.58 -13.56 -14.36
N THR A 49 9.15 -14.12 -15.41
CA THR A 49 10.39 -14.92 -15.37
C THR A 49 11.60 -14.12 -15.87
N ASP A 50 11.37 -12.94 -16.46
CA ASP A 50 12.44 -12.05 -16.94
C ASP A 50 13.03 -11.25 -15.79
N PRO A 51 14.31 -11.43 -15.42
CA PRO A 51 14.95 -10.69 -14.34
C PRO A 51 14.96 -9.17 -14.54
N THR A 52 15.04 -8.73 -15.81
CA THR A 52 15.06 -7.29 -16.13
C THR A 52 13.70 -6.66 -15.84
N VAL A 53 12.63 -7.33 -16.26
CA VAL A 53 11.25 -6.89 -15.97
C VAL A 53 11.01 -6.88 -14.46
N PHE A 54 11.42 -7.94 -13.76
CA PHE A 54 11.28 -8.06 -12.31
C PHE A 54 11.97 -6.90 -11.56
N ILE A 55 13.24 -6.62 -11.89
CA ILE A 55 14.00 -5.52 -11.27
C ILE A 55 13.35 -4.16 -11.60
N LEU A 56 12.97 -3.95 -12.86
CA LEU A 56 12.35 -2.71 -13.28
C LEU A 56 11.02 -2.45 -12.54
N MET A 57 10.19 -3.47 -12.41
CA MET A 57 8.94 -3.38 -11.64
C MET A 57 9.20 -3.04 -10.17
N GLY A 58 10.20 -3.68 -9.54
CA GLY A 58 10.60 -3.37 -8.17
C GLY A 58 11.06 -1.91 -8.02
N VAL A 59 11.87 -1.40 -8.95
CA VAL A 59 12.31 0.00 -8.96
C VAL A 59 11.14 0.96 -9.14
N VAL A 60 10.25 0.68 -10.09
CA VAL A 60 9.05 1.52 -10.31
C VAL A 60 8.15 1.50 -9.09
N ALA A 61 7.85 0.33 -8.52
CA ALA A 61 6.98 0.21 -7.36
C ALA A 61 7.56 0.88 -6.10
N CYS A 62 8.87 0.72 -5.85
CA CYS A 62 9.48 1.24 -4.63
C CYS A 62 9.86 2.72 -4.72
N ILE A 63 10.24 3.22 -5.90
CA ILE A 63 10.78 4.57 -6.07
C ILE A 63 9.87 5.42 -6.95
N GLY A 64 9.56 4.96 -8.15
CA GLY A 64 8.82 5.72 -9.14
C GLY A 64 7.41 6.07 -8.69
N ALA A 65 6.64 5.08 -8.25
CA ALA A 65 5.28 5.26 -7.78
C ALA A 65 5.22 6.18 -6.54
N PRO A 66 5.98 5.95 -5.44
CA PRO A 66 5.96 6.86 -4.29
C PRO A 66 6.30 8.31 -4.65
N LEU A 67 7.28 8.54 -5.51
CA LEU A 67 7.63 9.89 -5.92
C LEU A 67 6.51 10.57 -6.71
N ALA A 68 5.95 9.90 -7.70
CA ALA A 68 4.90 10.46 -8.55
C ALA A 68 3.59 10.65 -7.77
N GLU A 69 3.19 9.63 -7.01
CA GLU A 69 1.93 9.64 -6.28
C GLU A 69 1.93 10.67 -5.15
N GLU A 70 3.01 10.80 -4.37
CA GLU A 70 3.05 11.78 -3.30
C GLU A 70 3.02 13.22 -3.83
N VAL A 71 3.65 13.49 -4.97
CA VAL A 71 3.54 14.81 -5.62
C VAL A 71 2.09 15.08 -6.03
N VAL A 72 1.40 14.11 -6.63
CA VAL A 72 0.00 14.28 -7.06
C VAL A 72 -0.93 14.38 -5.84
N PHE A 73 -0.87 13.42 -4.92
CA PHE A 73 -1.84 13.32 -3.83
C PHE A 73 -1.60 14.36 -2.74
N ARG A 74 -0.35 14.57 -2.29
CA ARG A 74 -0.04 15.50 -1.17
C ARG A 74 0.34 16.88 -1.68
N GLY A 75 1.13 16.92 -2.73
CA GLY A 75 1.53 18.19 -3.33
C GLY A 75 0.36 18.93 -3.97
N TYR A 76 -0.57 18.22 -4.61
CA TYR A 76 -1.65 18.84 -5.38
C TYR A 76 -3.04 18.60 -4.76
N ILE A 77 -3.57 17.37 -4.78
CA ILE A 77 -4.95 17.06 -4.37
C ILE A 77 -5.21 17.48 -2.92
N TYR A 78 -4.43 16.97 -1.98
CA TYR A 78 -4.55 17.29 -0.57
C TYR A 78 -4.48 18.81 -0.32
N THR A 79 -3.48 19.46 -0.90
CA THR A 79 -3.25 20.89 -0.72
C THR A 79 -4.40 21.72 -1.27
N MET A 80 -4.96 21.35 -2.43
CA MET A 80 -6.12 22.02 -3.04
C MET A 80 -7.37 21.83 -2.17
N VAL A 81 -7.69 20.60 -1.78
CA VAL A 81 -8.87 20.31 -0.94
C VAL A 81 -8.76 21.00 0.42
N LYS A 82 -7.58 21.02 1.04
CA LYS A 82 -7.37 21.70 2.31
C LYS A 82 -7.67 23.20 2.24
N ARG A 83 -7.30 23.86 1.15
CA ARG A 83 -7.61 25.29 0.94
C ARG A 83 -9.10 25.56 0.76
N MET A 84 -9.84 24.62 0.16
CA MET A 84 -11.26 24.78 -0.16
C MET A 84 -12.19 24.34 0.96
N ALA A 85 -11.86 23.23 1.64
CA ALA A 85 -12.76 22.53 2.54
C ALA A 85 -12.16 22.16 3.92
N GLY A 86 -10.93 22.61 4.19
CA GLY A 86 -10.27 22.39 5.47
C GLY A 86 -9.58 21.04 5.62
N LEU A 87 -8.88 20.89 6.75
CA LEU A 87 -8.01 19.76 7.04
C LEU A 87 -8.73 18.39 7.07
N PRO A 88 -9.86 18.22 7.78
CA PRO A 88 -10.47 16.88 7.89
C PRO A 88 -10.88 16.30 6.54
N LEU A 89 -11.53 17.12 5.71
CA LEU A 89 -11.98 16.67 4.40
C LEU A 89 -10.81 16.42 3.44
N ALA A 90 -9.75 17.21 3.51
CA ALA A 90 -8.55 17.01 2.70
C ALA A 90 -7.86 15.68 3.03
N VAL A 91 -7.74 15.32 4.30
CA VAL A 91 -7.14 14.05 4.74
C VAL A 91 -7.98 12.87 4.26
N ILE A 92 -9.29 12.91 4.49
CA ILE A 92 -10.20 11.82 4.12
C ILE A 92 -10.25 11.64 2.60
N LEU A 93 -10.51 12.72 1.84
CA LEU A 93 -10.63 12.62 0.38
C LEU A 93 -9.31 12.22 -0.28
N SER A 94 -8.18 12.76 0.16
CA SER A 94 -6.88 12.35 -0.36
C SER A 94 -6.61 10.87 -0.10
N GLY A 95 -6.99 10.36 1.07
CA GLY A 95 -6.85 8.94 1.40
C GLY A 95 -7.76 8.04 0.56
N VAL A 96 -9.05 8.39 0.46
CA VAL A 96 -10.04 7.61 -0.32
C VAL A 96 -9.65 7.59 -1.81
N LEU A 97 -9.28 8.73 -2.37
CA LEU A 97 -8.84 8.80 -3.77
C LEU A 97 -7.55 8.00 -3.99
N PHE A 98 -6.62 8.04 -3.02
CA PHE A 98 -5.40 7.24 -3.08
C PHE A 98 -5.71 5.74 -3.15
N GLY A 99 -6.61 5.23 -2.32
CA GLY A 99 -7.04 3.84 -2.39
C GLY A 99 -7.78 3.52 -3.70
N ALA A 100 -8.69 4.41 -4.13
CA ALA A 100 -9.57 4.18 -5.27
C ALA A 100 -8.82 4.10 -6.62
N VAL A 101 -7.74 4.85 -6.82
CA VAL A 101 -6.97 4.82 -8.09
C VAL A 101 -6.25 3.50 -8.32
N HIS A 102 -6.07 2.67 -7.30
CA HIS A 102 -5.50 1.34 -7.44
C HIS A 102 -6.47 0.30 -8.02
N MET A 103 -7.74 0.68 -8.21
CA MET A 103 -8.79 -0.14 -8.85
C MET A 103 -8.92 -1.56 -8.28
N ASN A 104 -8.60 -1.74 -7.01
CA ASN A 104 -8.68 -3.01 -6.30
C ASN A 104 -9.53 -2.84 -5.03
N LEU A 105 -10.67 -3.55 -4.97
CA LEU A 105 -11.62 -3.42 -3.86
C LEU A 105 -11.09 -3.99 -2.54
N VAL A 106 -10.28 -5.04 -2.58
CA VAL A 106 -9.66 -5.64 -1.39
C VAL A 106 -8.65 -4.66 -0.80
N ALA A 107 -7.84 -4.05 -1.65
CA ALA A 107 -6.83 -3.07 -1.26
C ALA A 107 -7.42 -1.68 -0.94
N LEU A 108 -8.68 -1.38 -1.32
CA LEU A 108 -9.28 -0.06 -1.18
C LEU A 108 -9.20 0.48 0.25
N LEU A 109 -9.65 -0.31 1.22
CA LEU A 109 -9.65 0.13 2.63
C LEU A 109 -8.24 0.23 3.21
N PRO A 110 -7.34 -0.78 3.07
CA PRO A 110 -5.94 -0.65 3.48
C PRO A 110 -5.23 0.54 2.87
N LEU A 111 -5.35 0.74 1.56
CA LEU A 111 -4.70 1.86 0.87
C LEU A 111 -5.32 3.22 1.24
N THR A 112 -6.62 3.27 1.51
CA THR A 112 -7.26 4.48 2.07
C THR A 112 -6.64 4.85 3.41
N VAL A 113 -6.47 3.88 4.32
CA VAL A 113 -5.85 4.11 5.62
C VAL A 113 -4.39 4.54 5.48
N LEU A 114 -3.61 3.86 4.62
CA LEU A 114 -2.26 4.30 4.28
C LEU A 114 -2.26 5.73 3.74
N GLY A 115 -3.16 6.04 2.81
CA GLY A 115 -3.33 7.37 2.22
C GLY A 115 -3.61 8.46 3.27
N ILE A 116 -4.44 8.16 4.27
CA ILE A 116 -4.69 9.06 5.41
C ILE A 116 -3.40 9.28 6.22
N ILE A 117 -2.67 8.22 6.55
CA ILE A 117 -1.40 8.31 7.30
C ILE A 117 -0.37 9.16 6.53
N LEU A 118 -0.26 8.97 5.23
CA LEU A 118 0.64 9.74 4.38
C LEU A 118 0.24 11.23 4.33
N ALA A 119 -1.07 11.55 4.25
CA ALA A 119 -1.57 12.93 4.31
C ALA A 119 -1.27 13.58 5.66
N LEU A 120 -1.50 12.87 6.76
CA LEU A 120 -1.18 13.34 8.11
C LEU A 120 0.33 13.52 8.31
N SER A 121 1.16 12.64 7.76
CA SER A 121 2.61 12.78 7.82
C SER A 121 3.10 14.03 7.09
N TYR A 122 2.51 14.32 5.93
CA TYR A 122 2.77 15.56 5.20
C TYR A 122 2.33 16.78 5.99
N GLU A 123 1.13 16.77 6.58
CA GLU A 123 0.63 17.85 7.41
C GLU A 123 1.55 18.13 8.60
N TYR A 124 1.96 17.09 9.31
CA TYR A 124 2.80 17.21 10.50
C TYR A 124 4.22 17.68 10.21
N THR A 125 4.79 17.26 9.08
CA THR A 125 6.19 17.56 8.76
C THR A 125 6.37 18.78 7.87
N GLY A 126 5.35 19.15 7.10
CA GLY A 126 5.43 20.17 6.05
C GLY A 126 6.34 19.80 4.88
N SER A 127 6.67 18.52 4.71
CA SER A 127 7.65 18.04 3.72
C SER A 127 7.15 16.81 2.99
N LEU A 128 7.20 16.81 1.67
CA LEU A 128 6.88 15.64 0.84
C LEU A 128 7.84 14.46 1.06
N TRP A 129 9.05 14.70 1.54
CA TRP A 129 10.00 13.61 1.82
C TRP A 129 9.52 12.67 2.93
N ALA A 130 8.66 13.13 3.84
CA ALA A 130 8.14 12.29 4.90
C ALA A 130 7.16 11.22 4.37
N PRO A 131 6.06 11.59 3.67
CA PRO A 131 5.19 10.58 3.08
C PRO A 131 5.89 9.76 1.99
N ILE A 132 6.78 10.34 1.18
CA ILE A 132 7.58 9.57 0.20
C ILE A 132 8.39 8.47 0.90
N ALA A 133 9.08 8.77 2.00
CA ALA A 133 9.87 7.77 2.71
C ALA A 133 9.01 6.68 3.36
N ILE A 134 7.86 7.03 3.93
CA ILE A 134 6.91 6.04 4.49
C ILE A 134 6.39 5.14 3.38
N HIS A 135 5.95 5.72 2.28
CA HIS A 135 5.40 5.01 1.13
C HIS A 135 6.47 4.09 0.50
N PHE A 136 7.70 4.61 0.30
CA PHE A 136 8.85 3.80 -0.12
C PHE A 136 9.07 2.60 0.81
N CYS A 137 9.10 2.81 2.14
CA CYS A 137 9.32 1.72 3.09
C CYS A 137 8.20 0.69 3.03
N PHE A 138 6.94 1.13 2.90
CA PHE A 138 5.79 0.23 2.78
C PHE A 138 5.88 -0.62 1.50
N ASN A 139 6.10 -0.01 0.35
CA ASN A 139 6.22 -0.71 -0.92
C ASN A 139 7.47 -1.61 -0.96
N ALA A 140 8.62 -1.14 -0.45
CA ALA A 140 9.84 -1.94 -0.40
C ALA A 140 9.68 -3.19 0.49
N ALA A 141 9.01 -3.05 1.64
CA ALA A 141 8.72 -4.18 2.52
C ALA A 141 7.76 -5.18 1.84
N THR A 142 6.72 -4.68 1.17
CA THR A 142 5.78 -5.51 0.41
C THR A 142 6.48 -6.24 -0.74
N VAL A 143 7.26 -5.54 -1.57
CA VAL A 143 8.03 -6.14 -2.68
C VAL A 143 9.04 -7.16 -2.15
N ALA A 144 9.69 -6.89 -1.01
CA ALA A 144 10.63 -7.84 -0.39
C ALA A 144 9.93 -9.13 0.02
N ILE A 145 8.76 -9.06 0.66
CA ILE A 145 7.96 -10.24 1.02
C ILE A 145 7.51 -10.99 -0.25
N GLN A 146 6.96 -10.29 -1.23
CA GLN A 146 6.56 -10.88 -2.50
C GLN A 146 7.72 -11.62 -3.19
N THR A 147 8.91 -11.03 -3.13
CA THR A 147 10.14 -11.64 -3.66
C THR A 147 10.50 -12.91 -2.90
N LEU A 148 10.46 -12.87 -1.57
CA LEU A 148 10.75 -14.04 -0.74
C LEU A 148 9.77 -15.18 -1.02
N LEU A 149 8.49 -14.91 -1.11
CA LEU A 149 7.45 -15.89 -1.41
C LEU A 149 7.60 -16.46 -2.82
N LYS A 150 7.92 -15.63 -3.81
CA LYS A 150 8.17 -16.09 -5.19
C LYS A 150 9.28 -17.13 -5.28
N PHE A 151 10.37 -16.95 -4.53
CA PHE A 151 11.53 -17.85 -4.55
C PHE A 151 11.45 -18.99 -3.53
N ASN A 152 10.43 -19.00 -2.65
CA ASN A 152 10.19 -20.04 -1.65
C ASN A 152 8.70 -20.39 -1.61
N PRO A 153 8.17 -21.00 -2.66
CA PRO A 153 6.71 -21.26 -2.77
C PRO A 153 6.17 -22.16 -1.65
N GLU A 154 7.00 -23.01 -1.05
CA GLU A 154 6.65 -23.83 0.11
C GLU A 154 6.24 -22.99 1.34
N TRP A 155 6.72 -21.77 1.47
CA TRP A 155 6.34 -20.86 2.56
C TRP A 155 4.90 -20.37 2.41
N ILE A 156 4.38 -20.29 1.18
CA ILE A 156 2.98 -19.91 0.93
C ILE A 156 2.07 -20.94 1.57
N GLU A 157 2.30 -22.23 1.32
CA GLU A 157 1.50 -23.32 1.89
C GLU A 157 1.58 -23.34 3.43
N GLU A 158 2.76 -23.08 3.99
CA GLU A 158 2.97 -23.04 5.42
C GLU A 158 2.26 -21.85 6.09
N ILE A 159 2.30 -20.67 5.46
CA ILE A 159 1.63 -19.46 5.94
C ILE A 159 0.11 -19.62 5.85
N GLU A 160 -0.42 -20.10 4.75
CA GLU A 160 -1.85 -20.37 4.57
C GLU A 160 -2.38 -21.32 5.64
N LYS A 161 -1.61 -22.39 5.93
CA LYS A 161 -1.98 -23.38 6.94
C LYS A 161 -1.97 -22.84 8.38
N ASN A 162 -1.02 -21.94 8.69
CA ASN A 162 -0.77 -21.51 10.07
C ASN A 162 -1.35 -20.13 10.41
N ALA A 163 -1.43 -19.23 9.47
CA ALA A 163 -1.79 -17.83 9.69
C ALA A 163 -3.03 -17.37 8.90
N GLY A 164 -3.43 -18.10 7.86
CA GLY A 164 -4.60 -17.73 7.03
C GLY A 164 -4.45 -16.45 6.20
N PHE A 165 -3.35 -15.72 6.39
CA PHE A 165 -3.15 -14.40 5.78
C PHE A 165 -1.80 -14.30 5.08
N ILE A 166 -1.83 -13.96 3.78
CA ILE A 166 -0.64 -13.59 3.00
C ILE A 166 -0.83 -12.15 2.52
N PRO A 167 0.08 -11.21 2.79
CA PRO A 167 -0.02 -9.82 2.33
C PRO A 167 0.30 -9.70 0.83
N LEU A 168 -0.61 -10.16 -0.02
CA LEU A 168 -0.49 -10.19 -1.49
C LEU A 168 -1.32 -9.07 -2.16
N TRP A 169 -1.27 -7.87 -1.66
CA TRP A 169 -2.03 -6.72 -2.20
C TRP A 169 -1.35 -6.08 -3.40
#